data_88b310f6098a4e2c77a2222eeb11bff7
#
_entry.id   88b310f6098a4e2c77a2222eeb11bff7
#
_cell.length_a   1.000
_cell.length_b   1.000
_cell.length_c   1.000
_cell.angle_alpha   90.00
_cell.angle_beta   90.00
_cell.angle_gamma   90.00
#
_symmetry.space_group_name_H-M   'P 1'
#
loop_
_entity.id
_entity.type
_entity.pdbx_description
1 polymer ?
#
loop_
_entity_poly.entity_id
_entity_poly.type
_entity_poly.pdbx_seq_one_letter_code
_entity_poly.pdbx_strand_id
1 'polypeptide(L)'
;MDNYASSFPLIDVGTVKTPPPPLGLLPPKPPPNPHVMSWSSPHGTALPDWRRRTLIMGIMNLTPDSFSDGGALPGVDDALRRAEALLNEGADVLDLGAESTRPGAAPVTAADELARLLPVVQALRRRFPQAVLSVDTYKPDVAAAAVAAGADLVNDVEGGRFGAHGDESPMGAVCAAARCPLILMHRRREANYREFWPEMLGDLRTSLHAARSAGMAPEQLWTDPGFGFGKTPAQNLMLVRDLAKIAALGYPVLLGTSRKSTLGLVLDEPDPLRRGPGNDVTAAWGIAQGCSMLRVHDVAAIRPVVRMADALRQAPRTA
;
A
#
# COMPACT_ATOMS: atom_id res chain seq x y z
N MET A 1 -38.40 -8.34 16.35
CA MET A 1 -38.02 -9.34 15.28
C MET A 1 -38.29 -8.66 13.96
N ASP A 2 -37.42 -7.72 13.61
CA ASP A 2 -37.70 -6.78 12.53
C ASP A 2 -36.63 -6.88 11.46
N ASN A 3 -37.07 -7.26 10.30
CA ASN A 3 -36.63 -6.93 8.94
C ASN A 3 -35.16 -6.45 8.72
N TYR A 4 -34.23 -7.37 8.78
CA TYR A 4 -32.90 -7.17 8.22
C TYR A 4 -32.81 -7.43 6.68
N ALA A 5 -33.96 -7.60 6.02
CA ALA A 5 -34.00 -8.12 4.63
C ALA A 5 -34.33 -7.08 3.56
N SER A 6 -34.31 -5.77 3.84
CA SER A 6 -34.73 -4.83 2.80
C SER A 6 -34.03 -3.49 2.89
N SER A 7 -32.85 -3.36 2.31
CA SER A 7 -32.37 -2.18 1.56
C SER A 7 -30.84 -2.14 1.38
N PHE A 8 -30.21 -3.24 0.96
CA PHE A 8 -28.95 -3.07 0.25
C PHE A 8 -29.31 -2.60 -1.16
N PRO A 9 -28.89 -1.40 -1.59
CA PRO A 9 -28.88 -1.12 -3.01
C PRO A 9 -28.03 -2.23 -3.63
N LEU A 10 -28.67 -3.09 -4.43
CA LEU A 10 -27.92 -4.08 -5.22
C LEU A 10 -26.91 -3.27 -6.02
N ILE A 11 -25.66 -3.29 -5.59
CA ILE A 11 -24.55 -2.86 -6.43
C ILE A 11 -24.72 -3.76 -7.64
N ASP A 12 -25.09 -3.17 -8.79
CA ASP A 12 -25.23 -3.92 -10.04
C ASP A 12 -23.87 -4.55 -10.36
N VAL A 13 -23.70 -5.77 -9.89
CA VAL A 13 -22.51 -6.59 -10.12
C VAL A 13 -22.56 -7.27 -11.48
N GLY A 14 -23.32 -6.70 -12.41
CA GLY A 14 -23.50 -7.26 -13.76
C GLY A 14 -23.74 -8.77 -13.68
N THR A 15 -24.78 -9.28 -14.27
CA THR A 15 -25.17 -10.70 -14.20
C THR A 15 -23.99 -11.63 -14.42
N VAL A 16 -23.36 -12.09 -13.33
CA VAL A 16 -22.35 -13.14 -13.36
C VAL A 16 -23.09 -14.43 -13.72
N LYS A 17 -22.98 -14.85 -14.98
CA LYS A 17 -23.63 -16.06 -15.52
C LYS A 17 -23.04 -17.38 -14.99
N THR A 18 -22.03 -17.34 -14.14
CA THR A 18 -21.45 -18.53 -13.51
C THR A 18 -21.56 -18.38 -11.99
N PRO A 19 -22.10 -19.39 -11.27
CA PRO A 19 -22.06 -19.40 -9.82
C PRO A 19 -20.58 -19.31 -9.40
N PRO A 20 -20.28 -18.61 -8.29
CA PRO A 20 -18.93 -18.62 -7.75
C PRO A 20 -18.52 -20.08 -7.52
N PRO A 21 -17.26 -20.46 -7.78
CA PRO A 21 -16.78 -21.77 -7.41
C PRO A 21 -17.07 -21.98 -5.92
N PRO A 22 -17.39 -23.21 -5.49
CA PRO A 22 -17.63 -23.50 -4.08
C PRO A 22 -16.46 -22.89 -3.29
N LEU A 23 -16.74 -22.40 -2.08
CA LEU A 23 -15.72 -21.92 -1.13
C LEU A 23 -14.68 -23.03 -0.92
N GLY A 24 -13.88 -23.25 -1.96
CA GLY A 24 -12.72 -24.13 -1.90
C GLY A 24 -11.76 -23.50 -0.93
N LEU A 25 -11.19 -24.32 -0.08
CA LEU A 25 -10.10 -24.01 0.82
C LEU A 25 -9.21 -22.93 0.20
N LEU A 26 -9.08 -21.80 0.89
CA LEU A 26 -8.19 -20.71 0.46
C LEU A 26 -6.85 -21.33 0.03
N PRO A 27 -6.36 -21.06 -1.18
CA PRO A 27 -5.09 -21.62 -1.61
C PRO A 27 -4.04 -21.26 -0.56
N PRO A 28 -3.11 -22.17 -0.24
CA PRO A 28 -1.99 -21.81 0.61
C PRO A 28 -1.33 -20.59 0.00
N LYS A 29 -0.85 -19.66 0.86
CA LYS A 29 0.06 -18.60 0.38
C LYS A 29 1.08 -19.29 -0.52
N PRO A 30 1.25 -18.90 -1.80
CA PRO A 30 2.24 -19.53 -2.65
C PRO A 30 3.55 -19.54 -1.87
N PRO A 31 4.31 -20.67 -1.87
CA PRO A 31 5.56 -20.71 -1.16
C PRO A 31 6.35 -19.49 -1.62
N PRO A 32 6.98 -18.73 -0.70
CA PRO A 32 7.81 -17.61 -1.09
C PRO A 32 8.77 -18.12 -2.14
N ASN A 33 8.90 -17.42 -3.25
CA ASN A 33 9.91 -17.73 -4.25
C ASN A 33 11.23 -17.94 -3.48
N PRO A 34 11.84 -19.14 -3.49
CA PRO A 34 13.02 -19.42 -2.67
C PRO A 34 14.19 -18.47 -2.98
N HIS A 35 14.11 -17.73 -4.08
CA HIS A 35 15.06 -16.71 -4.47
C HIS A 35 14.77 -15.32 -3.87
N VAL A 36 13.60 -15.07 -3.26
CA VAL A 36 13.29 -13.79 -2.57
C VAL A 36 13.74 -13.91 -1.11
N MET A 37 15.05 -13.79 -0.87
CA MET A 37 15.61 -14.10 0.44
C MET A 37 15.43 -13.01 1.49
N SER A 38 15.59 -11.75 1.17
CA SER A 38 15.29 -10.62 2.07
C SER A 38 15.41 -9.30 1.33
N TRP A 39 14.52 -8.36 1.61
CA TRP A 39 14.74 -7.00 1.23
C TRP A 39 15.82 -6.36 2.13
N SER A 40 16.53 -5.35 1.63
CA SER A 40 17.59 -4.67 2.36
C SER A 40 17.40 -3.16 2.32
N SER A 41 17.71 -2.49 3.43
CA SER A 41 17.72 -1.03 3.48
C SER A 41 19.06 -0.51 2.97
N PRO A 42 19.08 0.61 2.22
CA PRO A 42 20.31 1.30 1.84
C PRO A 42 21.10 1.84 3.05
N HIS A 43 20.45 1.97 4.20
CA HIS A 43 21.04 2.52 5.44
C HIS A 43 21.37 1.46 6.49
N GLY A 44 21.22 0.17 6.16
CA GLY A 44 21.47 -0.91 7.10
C GLY A 44 20.38 -1.08 8.17
N THR A 45 19.25 -0.39 8.05
CA THR A 45 18.09 -0.59 8.93
C THR A 45 17.56 -2.01 8.74
N ALA A 46 17.25 -2.70 9.85
CA ALA A 46 16.68 -4.04 9.79
C ALA A 46 15.23 -3.97 9.33
N LEU A 47 14.97 -4.42 8.10
CA LEU A 47 13.61 -4.49 7.56
C LEU A 47 12.88 -5.71 8.11
N PRO A 48 11.59 -5.56 8.56
CA PRO A 48 10.85 -6.65 9.17
C PRO A 48 10.60 -7.82 8.22
N ASP A 49 10.60 -9.05 8.74
CA ASP A 49 10.32 -10.25 7.93
C ASP A 49 8.80 -10.44 7.70
N TRP A 50 8.33 -9.95 6.56
CA TRP A 50 6.94 -10.06 6.12
C TRP A 50 6.45 -11.51 5.88
N ARG A 51 7.36 -12.48 5.79
CA ARG A 51 7.01 -13.90 5.61
C ARG A 51 6.52 -14.53 6.91
N ARG A 52 6.96 -14.01 8.04
CA ARG A 52 6.55 -14.48 9.38
C ARG A 52 5.20 -13.94 9.81
N ARG A 53 4.90 -12.69 9.47
CA ARG A 53 3.63 -12.03 9.80
C ARG A 53 3.31 -10.93 8.80
N THR A 54 2.09 -10.47 8.82
CA THR A 54 1.70 -9.27 8.08
C THR A 54 2.28 -8.02 8.75
N LEU A 55 2.88 -7.14 7.95
CA LEU A 55 3.44 -5.87 8.40
C LEU A 55 2.37 -4.77 8.42
N ILE A 56 2.59 -3.75 9.25
CA ILE A 56 1.73 -2.57 9.35
C ILE A 56 2.53 -1.34 8.96
N MET A 57 2.09 -0.67 7.87
CA MET A 57 2.64 0.59 7.40
C MET A 57 1.70 1.73 7.83
N GLY A 58 2.18 2.58 8.73
CA GLY A 58 1.44 3.73 9.25
C GLY A 58 1.60 4.95 8.34
N ILE A 59 0.47 5.54 7.93
CA ILE A 59 0.41 6.70 7.03
C ILE A 59 0.79 7.98 7.79
N MET A 60 1.73 8.74 7.22
CA MET A 60 2.13 10.06 7.69
C MET A 60 1.97 11.09 6.55
N ASN A 61 0.82 11.75 6.49
CA ASN A 61 0.59 12.82 5.53
C ASN A 61 1.26 14.12 6.00
N LEU A 62 2.17 14.65 5.20
CA LEU A 62 2.87 15.90 5.42
C LEU A 62 2.26 17.05 4.60
N THR A 63 0.96 16.99 4.36
CA THR A 63 0.22 18.04 3.64
C THR A 63 -0.27 19.13 4.61
N PRO A 64 -0.39 20.39 4.16
CA PRO A 64 -0.84 21.50 5.02
C PRO A 64 -2.16 21.22 5.75
N ASP A 65 -3.09 20.51 5.12
CA ASP A 65 -4.41 20.18 5.69
C ASP A 65 -4.35 19.10 6.79
N SER A 66 -3.24 18.39 6.92
CA SER A 66 -3.13 17.25 7.85
C SER A 66 -2.73 17.65 9.27
N PHE A 67 -2.32 18.91 9.47
CA PHE A 67 -1.84 19.47 10.73
C PHE A 67 -2.44 20.86 10.97
N SER A 68 -3.75 21.00 10.73
CA SER A 68 -4.46 22.27 10.76
C SER A 68 -4.74 22.80 12.17
N ASP A 69 -3.71 23.39 12.77
CA ASP A 69 -3.91 24.43 13.79
C ASP A 69 -3.22 25.75 13.35
N GLY A 70 -3.51 26.19 12.10
CA GLY A 70 -3.10 27.55 11.74
C GLY A 70 -2.22 27.74 10.50
N GLY A 71 -2.35 26.93 9.44
CA GLY A 71 -1.87 27.32 8.09
C GLY A 71 -0.36 27.29 7.84
N ALA A 72 0.44 26.79 8.79
CA ALA A 72 1.87 26.54 8.61
C ALA A 72 2.11 25.10 8.08
N LEU A 73 3.22 24.89 7.35
CA LEU A 73 3.73 23.53 7.07
C LEU A 73 3.77 22.75 8.38
N PRO A 74 3.43 21.44 8.39
CA PRO A 74 3.53 20.62 9.59
C PRO A 74 4.92 20.80 10.16
N GLY A 75 4.99 21.25 11.42
CA GLY A 75 6.27 21.41 12.09
C GLY A 75 6.96 20.03 12.15
N VAL A 76 8.27 19.99 12.01
CA VAL A 76 9.05 18.77 12.18
C VAL A 76 8.69 18.08 13.49
N ASP A 77 8.42 18.86 14.54
CA ASP A 77 8.04 18.36 15.87
C ASP A 77 6.70 17.61 15.87
N ASP A 78 5.70 18.08 15.07
CA ASP A 78 4.42 17.37 14.92
C ASP A 78 4.61 16.02 14.22
N ALA A 79 5.44 16.00 13.18
CA ALA A 79 5.79 14.78 12.49
C ALA A 79 6.54 13.79 13.41
N LEU A 80 7.44 14.27 14.25
CA LEU A 80 8.14 13.45 15.24
C LEU A 80 7.17 12.87 16.29
N ARG A 81 6.24 13.68 16.81
CA ARG A 81 5.20 13.19 17.74
C ARG A 81 4.29 12.15 17.10
N ARG A 82 3.86 12.38 15.87
CA ARG A 82 3.02 11.43 15.13
C ARG A 82 3.76 10.13 14.86
N ALA A 83 5.03 10.20 14.46
CA ALA A 83 5.87 9.02 14.24
C ALA A 83 6.04 8.20 15.53
N GLU A 84 6.33 8.85 16.65
CA GLU A 84 6.46 8.19 17.96
C GLU A 84 5.15 7.48 18.35
N ALA A 85 4.00 8.11 18.14
CA ALA A 85 2.70 7.49 18.39
C ALA A 85 2.49 6.24 17.50
N LEU A 86 2.71 6.34 16.19
CA LEU A 86 2.55 5.21 15.27
C LEU A 86 3.49 4.04 15.61
N LEU A 87 4.74 4.33 15.97
CA LEU A 87 5.70 3.29 16.38
C LEU A 87 5.25 2.61 17.67
N ASN A 88 4.78 3.38 18.66
CA ASN A 88 4.27 2.84 19.94
C ASN A 88 2.97 2.03 19.73
N GLU A 89 2.12 2.42 18.78
CA GLU A 89 0.95 1.67 18.35
C GLU A 89 1.30 0.35 17.64
N GLY A 90 2.54 0.24 17.15
CA GLY A 90 3.08 -0.97 16.53
C GLY A 90 3.19 -0.93 15.01
N ALA A 91 3.37 0.25 14.41
CA ALA A 91 3.76 0.36 13.02
C ALA A 91 5.16 -0.26 12.80
N ASP A 92 5.29 -1.02 11.73
CA ASP A 92 6.56 -1.58 11.28
C ASP A 92 7.29 -0.64 10.32
N VAL A 93 6.52 0.15 9.59
CA VAL A 93 6.98 1.10 8.58
C VAL A 93 6.21 2.40 8.75
N LEU A 94 6.89 3.53 8.66
CA LEU A 94 6.30 4.86 8.58
C LEU A 94 6.33 5.32 7.11
N ASP A 95 5.17 5.64 6.53
CA ASP A 95 5.05 6.02 5.12
C ASP A 95 4.74 7.51 4.98
N LEU A 96 5.73 8.27 4.56
CA LEU A 96 5.72 9.73 4.50
C LEU A 96 5.28 10.21 3.11
N GLY A 97 4.14 10.90 3.02
CA GLY A 97 3.64 11.50 1.79
C GLY A 97 3.48 13.02 1.92
N ALA A 98 4.15 13.79 1.07
CA ALA A 98 4.08 15.26 1.06
C ALA A 98 3.20 15.82 -0.06
N GLU A 99 2.63 14.96 -0.90
CA GLU A 99 1.64 15.26 -1.93
C GLU A 99 0.37 14.43 -1.70
N SER A 100 -0.80 15.04 -1.90
CA SER A 100 -2.06 14.30 -1.85
C SER A 100 -2.30 13.58 -3.18
N THR A 101 -2.38 12.26 -3.15
CA THR A 101 -2.71 11.44 -4.33
C THR A 101 -4.21 11.21 -4.50
N ARG A 102 -5.06 11.94 -3.75
CA ARG A 102 -6.53 11.87 -3.88
C ARG A 102 -6.98 12.39 -5.23
N PRO A 103 -8.04 11.81 -5.84
CA PRO A 103 -8.62 12.36 -7.06
C PRO A 103 -8.97 13.85 -6.92
N GLY A 104 -8.50 14.67 -7.87
CA GLY A 104 -8.73 16.12 -7.87
C GLY A 104 -7.77 16.96 -7.05
N ALA A 105 -6.79 16.36 -6.37
CA ALA A 105 -5.73 17.13 -5.72
C ALA A 105 -4.84 17.83 -6.76
N ALA A 106 -4.47 19.07 -6.46
CA ALA A 106 -3.53 19.80 -7.31
C ALA A 106 -2.13 19.16 -7.23
N PRO A 107 -1.44 18.97 -8.37
CA PRO A 107 -0.07 18.48 -8.37
C PRO A 107 0.86 19.40 -7.60
N VAL A 108 1.76 18.83 -6.83
CA VAL A 108 2.82 19.55 -6.11
C VAL A 108 4.11 19.49 -6.94
N THR A 109 4.87 20.59 -7.02
CA THR A 109 6.17 20.55 -7.70
C THR A 109 7.16 19.68 -6.91
N ALA A 110 8.17 19.12 -7.59
CA ALA A 110 9.22 18.35 -6.91
C ALA A 110 9.94 19.18 -5.84
N ALA A 111 10.16 20.47 -6.11
CA ALA A 111 10.79 21.40 -5.17
C ALA A 111 9.96 21.58 -3.89
N ASP A 112 8.65 21.80 -4.03
CA ASP A 112 7.74 21.96 -2.88
C ASP A 112 7.59 20.66 -2.10
N GLU A 113 7.55 19.51 -2.79
CA GLU A 113 7.51 18.20 -2.16
C GLU A 113 8.78 17.94 -1.34
N LEU A 114 9.95 18.20 -1.90
CA LEU A 114 11.24 18.10 -1.21
C LEU A 114 11.33 19.04 -0.01
N ALA A 115 10.87 20.28 -0.15
CA ALA A 115 10.89 21.24 0.95
C ALA A 115 10.08 20.77 2.17
N ARG A 116 9.00 20.02 1.96
CA ARG A 116 8.17 19.42 3.04
C ARG A 116 8.76 18.12 3.57
N LEU A 117 9.27 17.29 2.69
CA LEU A 117 9.64 15.90 2.99
C LEU A 117 11.02 15.78 3.65
N LEU A 118 12.05 16.42 3.09
CA LEU A 118 13.44 16.20 3.51
C LEU A 118 13.71 16.57 4.97
N PRO A 119 13.24 17.71 5.51
CA PRO A 119 13.46 18.04 6.92
C PRO A 119 12.89 16.99 7.86
N VAL A 120 11.72 16.42 7.51
CA VAL A 120 11.04 15.40 8.31
C VAL A 120 11.79 14.06 8.23
N VAL A 121 12.18 13.59 7.04
CA VAL A 121 12.97 12.36 6.87
C VAL A 121 14.25 12.41 7.69
N GLN A 122 15.00 13.52 7.60
CA GLN A 122 16.25 13.70 8.33
C GLN A 122 16.03 13.72 9.85
N ALA A 123 14.99 14.39 10.34
CA ALA A 123 14.65 14.46 11.75
C ALA A 123 14.23 13.09 12.29
N LEU A 124 13.38 12.36 11.55
CA LEU A 124 12.96 11.01 11.90
C LEU A 124 14.14 10.04 11.96
N ARG A 125 15.04 10.09 10.98
CA ARG A 125 16.23 9.22 10.97
C ARG A 125 17.13 9.48 12.16
N ARG A 126 17.33 10.77 12.54
CA ARG A 126 18.10 11.12 13.75
C ARG A 126 17.41 10.66 15.04
N ARG A 127 16.09 10.86 15.15
CA ARG A 127 15.34 10.58 16.39
C ARG A 127 15.04 9.10 16.58
N PHE A 128 14.78 8.39 15.47
CA PHE A 128 14.40 6.97 15.42
C PHE A 128 15.30 6.20 14.45
N PRO A 129 16.57 5.97 14.76
CA PRO A 129 17.55 5.41 13.82
C PRO A 129 17.19 4.00 13.32
N GLN A 130 16.37 3.26 14.06
CA GLN A 130 15.92 1.91 13.71
C GLN A 130 14.54 1.86 13.04
N ALA A 131 13.83 2.98 12.95
CA ALA A 131 12.54 3.01 12.28
C ALA A 131 12.71 2.82 10.77
N VAL A 132 11.84 2.02 10.15
CA VAL A 132 11.79 1.87 8.70
C VAL A 132 10.99 3.02 8.13
N LEU A 133 11.63 3.84 7.29
CA LEU A 133 11.04 5.01 6.66
C LEU A 133 10.74 4.72 5.18
N SER A 134 9.47 4.81 4.82
CA SER A 134 8.98 4.79 3.45
C SER A 134 8.69 6.21 2.98
N VAL A 135 8.90 6.48 1.70
CA VAL A 135 8.45 7.73 1.07
C VAL A 135 7.41 7.43 0.00
N ASP A 136 6.23 8.03 0.14
CA ASP A 136 5.12 7.96 -0.83
C ASP A 136 5.31 9.07 -1.86
N THR A 137 6.00 8.73 -2.96
CA THR A 137 6.24 9.63 -4.08
C THR A 137 6.38 8.86 -5.38
N TYR A 138 5.89 9.45 -6.46
CA TYR A 138 6.03 8.94 -7.82
C TYR A 138 7.13 9.66 -8.63
N LYS A 139 7.80 10.67 -8.03
CA LYS A 139 8.83 11.48 -8.70
C LYS A 139 10.21 10.91 -8.41
N PRO A 140 10.97 10.45 -9.41
CA PRO A 140 12.28 9.83 -9.21
C PRO A 140 13.29 10.75 -8.50
N ASP A 141 13.31 12.05 -8.81
CA ASP A 141 14.21 13.00 -8.18
C ASP A 141 13.91 13.18 -6.69
N VAL A 142 12.62 13.20 -6.32
CA VAL A 142 12.18 13.26 -4.92
C VAL A 142 12.59 12.00 -4.18
N ALA A 143 12.37 10.83 -4.79
CA ALA A 143 12.76 9.54 -4.22
C ALA A 143 14.28 9.46 -3.99
N ALA A 144 15.09 9.87 -4.97
CA ALA A 144 16.55 9.87 -4.88
C ALA A 144 17.02 10.74 -3.69
N ALA A 145 16.49 11.96 -3.56
CA ALA A 145 16.85 12.87 -2.47
C ALA A 145 16.38 12.35 -1.11
N ALA A 146 15.17 11.77 -1.04
CA ALA A 146 14.62 11.23 0.21
C ALA A 146 15.40 9.99 0.69
N VAL A 147 15.78 9.10 -0.23
CA VAL A 147 16.65 7.95 0.09
C VAL A 147 18.00 8.43 0.57
N ALA A 148 18.63 9.38 -0.11
CA ALA A 148 19.90 9.97 0.35
C ALA A 148 19.79 10.63 1.74
N ALA A 149 18.61 11.16 2.09
CA ALA A 149 18.32 11.78 3.39
C ALA A 149 18.02 10.77 4.52
N GLY A 150 17.79 9.49 4.20
CA GLY A 150 17.57 8.45 5.21
C GLY A 150 16.32 7.59 5.03
N ALA A 151 15.58 7.68 3.92
CA ALA A 151 14.47 6.77 3.64
C ALA A 151 14.99 5.37 3.25
N ASP A 152 14.28 4.33 3.70
CA ASP A 152 14.67 2.93 3.50
C ASP A 152 13.99 2.29 2.30
N LEU A 153 12.80 2.78 1.89
CA LEU A 153 12.04 2.26 0.77
C LEU A 153 11.19 3.35 0.09
N VAL A 154 10.76 3.09 -1.14
CA VAL A 154 9.89 3.97 -1.92
C VAL A 154 8.55 3.27 -2.19
N ASN A 155 7.45 4.00 -1.96
CA ASN A 155 6.09 3.62 -2.31
C ASN A 155 5.62 4.47 -3.49
N ASP A 156 5.52 3.86 -4.69
CA ASP A 156 5.25 4.59 -5.93
C ASP A 156 3.86 4.25 -6.48
N VAL A 157 2.95 5.23 -6.40
CA VAL A 157 1.56 5.13 -6.87
C VAL A 157 1.41 5.18 -8.40
N GLU A 158 2.45 5.51 -9.15
CA GLU A 158 2.48 5.46 -10.62
C GLU A 158 3.19 4.19 -11.16
N GLY A 159 3.50 3.23 -10.28
CA GLY A 159 4.03 1.93 -10.65
C GLY A 159 5.40 1.97 -11.32
N GLY A 160 6.25 2.91 -10.97
CA GLY A 160 7.59 3.08 -11.51
C GLY A 160 7.64 3.72 -12.90
N ARG A 161 6.50 4.20 -13.41
CA ARG A 161 6.34 4.58 -14.82
C ARG A 161 6.24 6.08 -15.06
N PHE A 162 6.27 6.90 -14.03
CA PHE A 162 6.24 8.36 -14.19
C PHE A 162 7.47 8.85 -14.97
N GLY A 163 7.22 9.61 -16.05
CA GLY A 163 8.27 10.10 -16.96
C GLY A 163 8.90 9.04 -17.86
N ALA A 164 8.38 7.80 -17.87
CA ALA A 164 8.91 6.71 -18.67
C ALA A 164 8.61 6.87 -20.17
N HIS A 165 9.56 6.46 -21.01
CA HIS A 165 9.38 6.25 -22.44
C HIS A 165 9.49 4.74 -22.73
N GLY A 166 8.48 4.16 -23.40
CA GLY A 166 8.47 2.72 -23.70
C GLY A 166 8.51 1.86 -22.44
N ASP A 167 9.48 0.99 -22.33
CA ASP A 167 9.64 0.01 -21.23
C ASP A 167 10.57 0.49 -20.11
N GLU A 168 10.84 1.79 -20.02
CA GLU A 168 11.67 2.36 -18.97
C GLU A 168 10.97 2.38 -17.62
N SER A 169 11.78 2.37 -16.55
CA SER A 169 11.34 2.63 -15.18
C SER A 169 12.31 3.61 -14.52
N PRO A 170 12.08 4.93 -14.64
CA PRO A 170 12.96 5.91 -14.01
C PRO A 170 13.06 5.74 -12.50
N MET A 171 11.95 5.45 -11.83
CA MET A 171 11.93 5.13 -10.39
C MET A 171 12.71 3.85 -10.09
N GLY A 172 12.54 2.81 -10.93
CA GLY A 172 13.30 1.57 -10.81
C GLY A 172 14.80 1.78 -10.91
N ALA A 173 15.27 2.65 -11.81
CA ALA A 173 16.68 2.99 -11.93
C ALA A 173 17.24 3.69 -10.68
N VAL A 174 16.50 4.64 -10.11
CA VAL A 174 16.85 5.30 -8.84
C VAL A 174 16.95 4.29 -7.70
N CYS A 175 15.93 3.45 -7.53
CA CYS A 175 15.88 2.47 -6.45
C CYS A 175 16.95 1.38 -6.62
N ALA A 176 17.25 0.94 -7.85
CA ALA A 176 18.32 -0.02 -8.14
C ALA A 176 19.70 0.54 -7.76
N ALA A 177 20.00 1.78 -8.17
CA ALA A 177 21.26 2.46 -7.84
C ALA A 177 21.46 2.62 -6.32
N ALA A 178 20.37 2.93 -5.61
CA ALA A 178 20.38 3.10 -4.16
C ALA A 178 20.26 1.77 -3.38
N ARG A 179 20.02 0.64 -4.04
CA ARG A 179 19.65 -0.65 -3.41
C ARG A 179 18.45 -0.52 -2.46
N CYS A 180 17.48 0.27 -2.86
CA CYS A 180 16.30 0.62 -2.08
C CYS A 180 15.09 -0.22 -2.54
N PRO A 181 14.30 -0.82 -1.65
CA PRO A 181 13.05 -1.49 -2.01
C PRO A 181 12.07 -0.54 -2.68
N LEU A 182 11.29 -1.06 -3.62
CA LEU A 182 10.30 -0.31 -4.38
C LEU A 182 8.95 -1.03 -4.37
N ILE A 183 7.91 -0.33 -3.95
CA ILE A 183 6.52 -0.79 -4.04
C ILE A 183 5.92 -0.19 -5.32
N LEU A 184 5.51 -1.06 -6.23
CA LEU A 184 4.91 -0.69 -7.51
C LEU A 184 3.39 -0.83 -7.43
N MET A 185 2.67 0.30 -7.43
CA MET A 185 1.22 0.29 -7.39
C MET A 185 0.62 0.24 -8.80
N HIS A 186 -0.40 -0.60 -8.98
CA HIS A 186 -1.23 -0.58 -10.18
C HIS A 186 -2.18 0.62 -10.18
N ARG A 187 -2.08 1.45 -11.20
CA ARG A 187 -2.96 2.59 -11.40
C ARG A 187 -3.40 2.72 -12.85
N ARG A 188 -4.67 3.07 -13.06
CA ARG A 188 -5.17 3.67 -14.30
C ARG A 188 -5.83 5.01 -13.97
N ARG A 189 -5.91 5.91 -14.95
CA ARG A 189 -6.63 7.19 -14.78
C ARG A 189 -8.12 6.97 -14.65
N GLU A 190 -8.65 6.00 -15.41
CA GLU A 190 -10.07 5.64 -15.48
C GLU A 190 -10.24 4.13 -15.29
N ALA A 191 -11.43 3.73 -14.82
CA ALA A 191 -11.80 2.32 -14.67
C ALA A 191 -12.17 1.67 -16.02
N ASN A 192 -11.27 1.81 -17.00
CA ASN A 192 -11.50 1.34 -18.37
C ASN A 192 -10.78 -0.01 -18.58
N TYR A 193 -11.51 -1.11 -18.37
CA TYR A 193 -11.05 -2.49 -18.59
C TYR A 193 -12.04 -3.23 -19.48
N ARG A 194 -11.55 -3.94 -20.49
CA ARG A 194 -12.32 -4.95 -21.23
C ARG A 194 -12.46 -6.21 -20.38
N GLU A 195 -11.34 -6.67 -19.86
CA GLU A 195 -11.23 -7.81 -18.95
C GLU A 195 -10.37 -7.44 -17.75
N PHE A 196 -11.01 -7.22 -16.60
CA PHE A 196 -10.35 -6.63 -15.43
C PHE A 196 -9.07 -7.38 -15.02
N TRP A 197 -9.16 -8.68 -14.75
CA TRP A 197 -8.02 -9.43 -14.21
C TRP A 197 -6.87 -9.61 -15.20
N PRO A 198 -7.09 -10.02 -16.47
CA PRO A 198 -6.01 -10.14 -17.43
C PRO A 198 -5.24 -8.83 -17.62
N GLU A 199 -5.95 -7.71 -17.76
CA GLU A 199 -5.34 -6.42 -18.01
C GLU A 199 -4.61 -5.88 -16.77
N MET A 200 -5.25 -5.93 -15.60
CA MET A 200 -4.65 -5.48 -14.35
C MET A 200 -3.37 -6.25 -14.01
N LEU A 201 -3.37 -7.58 -14.17
CA LEU A 201 -2.17 -8.40 -13.97
C LEU A 201 -1.14 -8.15 -15.07
N GLY A 202 -1.58 -7.84 -16.30
CA GLY A 202 -0.71 -7.45 -17.41
C GLY A 202 0.03 -6.15 -17.09
N ASP A 203 -0.68 -5.13 -16.63
CA ASP A 203 -0.11 -3.83 -16.25
C ASP A 203 0.93 -3.99 -15.12
N LEU A 204 0.62 -4.77 -14.08
CA LEU A 204 1.58 -5.05 -13.00
C LEU A 204 2.83 -5.79 -13.51
N ARG A 205 2.66 -6.79 -14.40
CA ARG A 205 3.81 -7.48 -15.00
C ARG A 205 4.69 -6.56 -15.80
N THR A 206 4.09 -5.61 -16.54
CA THR A 206 4.83 -4.59 -17.29
C THR A 206 5.65 -3.70 -16.35
N SER A 207 5.06 -3.21 -15.26
CA SER A 207 5.78 -2.41 -14.25
C SER A 207 6.93 -3.20 -13.60
N LEU A 208 6.67 -4.44 -13.21
CA LEU A 208 7.69 -5.34 -12.64
C LEU A 208 8.83 -5.63 -13.63
N HIS A 209 8.48 -5.87 -14.90
CA HIS A 209 9.48 -6.10 -15.95
C HIS A 209 10.35 -4.86 -16.16
N ALA A 210 9.75 -3.69 -16.30
CA ALA A 210 10.44 -2.43 -16.47
C ALA A 210 11.42 -2.12 -15.30
N ALA A 211 10.96 -2.29 -14.05
CA ALA A 211 11.79 -2.10 -12.87
C ALA A 211 12.99 -3.08 -12.83
N ARG A 212 12.76 -4.35 -13.19
CA ARG A 212 13.83 -5.34 -13.28
C ARG A 212 14.82 -5.02 -14.40
N SER A 213 14.35 -4.58 -15.55
CA SER A 213 15.20 -4.14 -16.67
C SER A 213 16.05 -2.91 -16.31
N ALA A 214 15.54 -2.06 -15.40
CA ALA A 214 16.29 -0.94 -14.81
C ALA A 214 17.30 -1.35 -13.73
N GLY A 215 17.45 -2.65 -13.45
CA GLY A 215 18.46 -3.18 -12.52
C GLY A 215 17.94 -3.57 -11.13
N MET A 216 16.61 -3.48 -10.88
CA MET A 216 16.05 -3.89 -9.60
C MET A 216 16.16 -5.40 -9.39
N ALA A 217 16.69 -5.80 -8.24
CA ALA A 217 16.65 -7.19 -7.82
C ALA A 217 15.20 -7.60 -7.45
N PRO A 218 14.75 -8.82 -7.78
CA PRO A 218 13.39 -9.28 -7.46
C PRO A 218 13.03 -9.14 -5.97
N GLU A 219 14.01 -9.31 -5.09
CA GLU A 219 13.88 -9.23 -3.63
C GLU A 219 13.50 -7.84 -3.14
N GLN A 220 13.80 -6.82 -3.92
CA GLN A 220 13.53 -5.41 -3.60
C GLN A 220 12.20 -4.92 -4.17
N LEU A 221 11.47 -5.76 -4.90
CA LEU A 221 10.21 -5.39 -5.52
C LEU A 221 9.00 -5.88 -4.73
N TRP A 222 8.03 -4.98 -4.58
CA TRP A 222 6.72 -5.22 -3.99
C TRP A 222 5.64 -4.80 -4.99
N THR A 223 4.43 -5.32 -4.80
CA THR A 223 3.25 -4.92 -5.58
C THR A 223 2.16 -4.34 -4.70
N ASP A 224 1.43 -3.34 -5.20
CA ASP A 224 0.19 -2.85 -4.63
C ASP A 224 -0.89 -2.88 -5.73
N PRO A 225 -2.04 -3.51 -5.48
CA PRO A 225 -3.14 -3.57 -6.45
C PRO A 225 -3.79 -2.21 -6.76
N GLY A 226 -3.53 -1.17 -5.97
CA GLY A 226 -4.08 0.16 -6.18
C GLY A 226 -5.59 0.21 -5.94
N PHE A 227 -6.06 -0.29 -4.80
CA PHE A 227 -7.45 -0.15 -4.39
C PHE A 227 -7.88 1.32 -4.42
N GLY A 228 -8.95 1.66 -5.15
CA GLY A 228 -9.46 3.03 -5.29
C GLY A 228 -8.77 3.86 -6.38
N PHE A 229 -7.83 3.31 -7.16
CA PHE A 229 -7.14 4.01 -8.23
C PHE A 229 -7.55 3.46 -9.61
N GLY A 230 -8.41 4.20 -10.35
CA GLY A 230 -8.90 3.79 -11.66
C GLY A 230 -9.65 2.46 -11.63
N LYS A 231 -10.50 2.27 -10.63
CA LYS A 231 -11.33 1.08 -10.43
C LYS A 231 -12.72 1.46 -9.94
N THR A 232 -13.73 0.75 -10.44
CA THR A 232 -15.09 0.84 -9.91
C THR A 232 -15.18 0.26 -8.49
N PRO A 233 -16.23 0.58 -7.71
CA PRO A 233 -16.44 -0.06 -6.40
C PRO A 233 -16.49 -1.59 -6.48
N ALA A 234 -17.15 -2.15 -7.50
CA ALA A 234 -17.21 -3.59 -7.71
C ALA A 234 -15.82 -4.19 -7.99
N GLN A 235 -15.00 -3.53 -8.83
CA GLN A 235 -13.62 -3.96 -9.10
C GLN A 235 -12.74 -3.89 -7.86
N ASN A 236 -12.91 -2.89 -7.00
CA ASN A 236 -12.22 -2.80 -5.72
C ASN A 236 -12.57 -3.96 -4.78
N LEU A 237 -13.84 -4.35 -4.69
CA LEU A 237 -14.27 -5.50 -3.90
C LEU A 237 -13.73 -6.82 -4.48
N MET A 238 -13.79 -6.99 -5.82
CA MET A 238 -13.19 -8.14 -6.50
C MET A 238 -11.68 -8.24 -6.21
N LEU A 239 -10.99 -7.11 -6.19
CA LEU A 239 -9.56 -7.03 -5.93
C LEU A 239 -9.20 -7.57 -4.54
N VAL A 240 -9.92 -7.16 -3.50
CA VAL A 240 -9.71 -7.68 -2.15
C VAL A 240 -10.11 -9.15 -2.05
N ARG A 241 -11.27 -9.53 -2.62
CA ARG A 241 -11.76 -10.91 -2.61
C ARG A 241 -10.76 -11.89 -3.23
N ASP A 242 -10.15 -11.51 -4.34
CA ASP A 242 -9.32 -12.38 -5.16
C ASP A 242 -7.83 -11.95 -5.13
N LEU A 243 -7.36 -11.32 -4.04
CA LEU A 243 -6.00 -10.78 -3.91
C LEU A 243 -4.91 -11.84 -4.15
N ALA A 244 -5.22 -13.10 -3.91
CA ALA A 244 -4.33 -14.23 -4.18
C ALA A 244 -3.84 -14.29 -5.63
N LYS A 245 -4.59 -13.73 -6.60
CA LYS A 245 -4.15 -13.63 -8.00
C LYS A 245 -2.93 -12.71 -8.16
N ILE A 246 -2.83 -11.67 -7.33
CA ILE A 246 -1.69 -10.75 -7.32
C ILE A 246 -0.52 -11.38 -6.57
N ALA A 247 -0.79 -12.00 -5.42
CA ALA A 247 0.22 -12.72 -4.66
C ALA A 247 0.87 -13.86 -5.49
N ALA A 248 0.12 -14.46 -6.42
CA ALA A 248 0.61 -15.46 -7.36
C ALA A 248 1.64 -14.92 -8.37
N LEU A 249 1.83 -13.60 -8.49
CA LEU A 249 2.95 -13.02 -9.25
C LEU A 249 4.31 -13.29 -8.59
N GLY A 250 4.32 -13.77 -7.33
CA GLY A 250 5.54 -14.13 -6.61
C GLY A 250 6.22 -12.98 -5.86
N TYR A 251 5.60 -11.81 -5.81
CA TYR A 251 6.08 -10.65 -5.07
C TYR A 251 5.21 -10.40 -3.83
N PRO A 252 5.76 -9.84 -2.73
CA PRO A 252 4.96 -9.45 -1.58
C PRO A 252 3.97 -8.34 -1.97
N VAL A 253 2.80 -8.35 -1.32
CA VAL A 253 1.67 -7.47 -1.64
C VAL A 253 1.42 -6.49 -0.52
N LEU A 254 1.43 -5.18 -0.85
CA LEU A 254 0.88 -4.12 -0.02
C LEU A 254 -0.61 -3.97 -0.34
N LEU A 255 -1.45 -3.78 0.68
CA LEU A 255 -2.87 -3.47 0.51
C LEU A 255 -3.24 -2.22 1.34
N GLY A 256 -3.75 -1.18 0.68
CA GLY A 256 -4.20 0.05 1.31
C GLY A 256 -5.69 0.32 1.05
N THR A 257 -6.59 -0.11 1.96
CA THR A 257 -8.04 0.13 1.87
C THR A 257 -8.52 1.25 2.79
N SER A 258 -7.68 1.66 3.75
CA SER A 258 -8.02 2.54 4.85
C SER A 258 -8.67 3.85 4.40
N ARG A 259 -9.87 4.13 4.92
CA ARG A 259 -10.69 5.34 4.70
C ARG A 259 -11.16 5.57 3.26
N LYS A 260 -10.95 4.63 2.33
CA LYS A 260 -11.29 4.80 0.92
C LYS A 260 -12.80 4.77 0.65
N SER A 261 -13.23 5.45 -0.43
CA SER A 261 -14.63 5.69 -0.77
C SER A 261 -15.45 4.42 -0.98
N THR A 262 -14.87 3.35 -1.54
CA THR A 262 -15.56 2.07 -1.70
C THR A 262 -16.07 1.52 -0.37
N LEU A 263 -15.31 1.69 0.73
CA LEU A 263 -15.76 1.27 2.06
C LEU A 263 -16.97 2.09 2.51
N GLY A 264 -16.93 3.41 2.27
CA GLY A 264 -18.05 4.30 2.57
C GLY A 264 -19.31 3.95 1.81
N LEU A 265 -19.19 3.60 0.53
CA LEU A 265 -20.31 3.16 -0.29
C LEU A 265 -20.96 1.87 0.23
N VAL A 266 -20.15 0.88 0.61
CA VAL A 266 -20.65 -0.42 1.10
C VAL A 266 -21.30 -0.30 2.48
N LEU A 267 -20.76 0.58 3.33
CA LEU A 267 -21.22 0.76 4.70
C LEU A 267 -22.28 1.87 4.86
N ASP A 268 -22.62 2.57 3.76
CA ASP A 268 -23.43 3.79 3.81
C ASP A 268 -22.85 4.83 4.80
N GLU A 269 -21.50 4.97 4.78
CA GLU A 269 -20.78 5.84 5.72
C GLU A 269 -19.98 6.92 4.97
N PRO A 270 -20.50 8.16 4.93
CA PRO A 270 -19.84 9.27 4.24
C PRO A 270 -18.56 9.73 4.95
N ASP A 271 -18.49 9.64 6.28
CA ASP A 271 -17.33 10.05 7.07
C ASP A 271 -16.17 9.05 6.94
N PRO A 272 -15.03 9.43 6.34
CA PRO A 272 -13.86 8.55 6.22
C PRO A 272 -13.33 8.04 7.56
N LEU A 273 -13.51 8.79 8.65
CA LEU A 273 -13.04 8.42 9.98
C LEU A 273 -13.85 7.28 10.60
N ARG A 274 -15.09 7.07 10.15
CA ARG A 274 -16.00 6.04 10.64
C ARG A 274 -15.97 4.74 9.82
N ARG A 275 -15.14 4.67 8.78
CA ARG A 275 -15.00 3.48 7.92
C ARG A 275 -14.10 2.37 8.49
N GLY A 276 -13.76 2.44 9.78
CA GLY A 276 -12.94 1.45 10.50
C GLY A 276 -13.40 0.01 10.28
N PRO A 277 -14.69 -0.35 10.54
CA PRO A 277 -15.18 -1.73 10.36
C PRO A 277 -14.94 -2.29 8.95
N GLY A 278 -15.12 -1.47 7.89
CA GLY A 278 -14.83 -1.87 6.52
C GLY A 278 -13.34 -2.11 6.27
N ASN A 279 -12.48 -1.28 6.88
CA ASN A 279 -11.05 -1.48 6.82
C ASN A 279 -10.63 -2.79 7.50
N ASP A 280 -11.19 -3.11 8.65
CA ASP A 280 -10.88 -4.31 9.43
C ASP A 280 -11.24 -5.59 8.65
N VAL A 281 -12.43 -5.62 8.06
CA VAL A 281 -12.89 -6.75 7.23
C VAL A 281 -12.01 -6.91 5.99
N THR A 282 -11.72 -5.82 5.26
CA THR A 282 -10.90 -5.88 4.05
C THR A 282 -9.45 -6.25 4.37
N ALA A 283 -8.93 -5.84 5.51
CA ALA A 283 -7.60 -6.20 5.99
C ALA A 283 -7.52 -7.70 6.33
N ALA A 284 -8.45 -8.20 7.15
CA ALA A 284 -8.49 -9.62 7.52
C ALA A 284 -8.64 -10.52 6.29
N TRP A 285 -9.53 -10.16 5.35
CA TRP A 285 -9.67 -10.89 4.10
C TRP A 285 -8.42 -10.83 3.24
N GLY A 286 -7.82 -9.64 3.09
CA GLY A 286 -6.58 -9.45 2.34
C GLY A 286 -5.42 -10.29 2.90
N ILE A 287 -5.30 -10.40 4.23
CA ILE A 287 -4.30 -11.25 4.90
C ILE A 287 -4.56 -12.72 4.57
N ALA A 288 -5.80 -13.18 4.63
CA ALA A 288 -6.17 -14.53 4.25
C ALA A 288 -5.82 -14.83 2.78
N GLN A 289 -5.91 -13.84 1.89
CA GLN A 289 -5.58 -13.92 0.47
C GLN A 289 -4.10 -13.67 0.13
N GLY A 290 -3.22 -13.50 1.14
CA GLY A 290 -1.77 -13.41 0.92
C GLY A 290 -1.18 -12.00 0.97
N CYS A 291 -1.91 -10.99 1.48
CA CYS A 291 -1.36 -9.68 1.79
C CYS A 291 -0.13 -9.83 2.70
N SER A 292 0.91 -9.05 2.42
CA SER A 292 2.17 -9.05 3.18
C SER A 292 2.31 -7.81 4.06
N MET A 293 1.68 -6.69 3.69
CA MET A 293 1.70 -5.43 4.42
C MET A 293 0.38 -4.68 4.22
N LEU A 294 -0.13 -4.08 5.28
CA LEU A 294 -1.30 -3.20 5.26
C LEU A 294 -0.86 -1.75 5.42
N ARG A 295 -1.36 -0.84 4.57
CA ARG A 295 -1.14 0.60 4.68
C ARG A 295 -2.38 1.26 5.29
N VAL A 296 -2.24 1.85 6.49
CA VAL A 296 -3.37 2.29 7.32
C VAL A 296 -3.13 3.64 8.00
N HIS A 297 -4.23 4.35 8.32
CA HIS A 297 -4.18 5.59 9.10
C HIS A 297 -4.21 5.33 10.61
N ASP A 298 -4.88 4.25 11.06
CA ASP A 298 -5.08 3.91 12.46
C ASP A 298 -4.40 2.57 12.77
N VAL A 299 -3.18 2.67 13.26
CA VAL A 299 -2.34 1.51 13.57
C VAL A 299 -2.83 0.79 14.80
N ALA A 300 -3.27 1.52 15.83
CA ALA A 300 -3.77 0.94 17.07
C ALA A 300 -5.00 0.05 16.84
N ALA A 301 -5.96 0.52 16.03
CA ALA A 301 -7.17 -0.22 15.72
C ALA A 301 -6.89 -1.47 14.87
N ILE A 302 -6.02 -1.37 13.86
CA ILE A 302 -5.78 -2.50 12.93
C ILE A 302 -4.89 -3.59 13.54
N ARG A 303 -4.01 -3.27 14.49
CA ARG A 303 -3.05 -4.22 15.08
C ARG A 303 -3.69 -5.51 15.62
N PRO A 304 -4.77 -5.47 16.43
CA PRO A 304 -5.44 -6.69 16.88
C PRO A 304 -6.05 -7.50 15.74
N VAL A 305 -6.58 -6.85 14.70
CA VAL A 305 -7.11 -7.50 13.50
C VAL A 305 -6.02 -8.28 12.77
N VAL A 306 -4.86 -7.65 12.54
CA VAL A 306 -3.69 -8.29 11.92
C VAL A 306 -3.24 -9.51 12.71
N ARG A 307 -3.11 -9.38 14.05
CA ARG A 307 -2.71 -10.50 14.92
C ARG A 307 -3.68 -11.67 14.82
N MET A 308 -4.99 -11.39 14.83
CA MET A 308 -6.01 -12.43 14.75
C MET A 308 -6.04 -13.09 13.38
N ALA A 309 -5.97 -12.30 12.30
CA ALA A 309 -5.95 -12.81 10.93
C ALA A 309 -4.70 -13.67 10.64
N ASP A 310 -3.51 -13.24 11.11
CA ASP A 310 -2.28 -14.02 10.99
C ASP A 310 -2.36 -15.33 11.79
N ALA A 311 -2.95 -15.33 13.01
CA ALA A 311 -3.16 -16.53 13.80
C ALA A 311 -4.08 -17.52 13.08
N LEU A 312 -5.18 -17.05 12.50
CA LEU A 312 -6.09 -17.89 11.69
C LEU A 312 -5.39 -18.47 10.47
N ARG A 313 -4.57 -17.67 9.77
CA ARG A 313 -3.81 -18.12 8.60
C ARG A 313 -2.78 -19.19 8.95
N GLN A 314 -2.19 -19.13 10.14
CA GLN A 314 -1.14 -20.05 10.62
C GLN A 314 -1.69 -21.26 11.37
N ALA A 315 -2.98 -21.27 11.69
CA ALA A 315 -3.60 -22.40 12.40
C ALA A 315 -3.40 -23.72 11.63
N PRO A 316 -3.14 -24.83 12.32
CA PRO A 316 -3.00 -26.13 11.71
C PRO A 316 -4.25 -26.47 10.88
N ARG A 317 -4.06 -27.06 9.70
CA ARG A 317 -5.16 -27.50 8.81
C ARG A 317 -5.75 -28.85 9.20
N THR A 318 -5.02 -29.59 10.00
CA THR A 318 -5.43 -30.90 10.56
C THR A 318 -5.11 -30.89 12.04
N ALA A 319 -6.09 -31.25 12.87
CA ALA A 319 -5.86 -31.56 14.27
C ALA A 319 -5.38 -33.01 14.41
#